data_13e2abdf135ad1c1911d87ef220da356
#
_entry.id   13e2abdf135ad1c1911d87ef220da356
#
_cell.length_a   1.000
_cell.length_b   1.000
_cell.length_c   1.000
_cell.angle_alpha   90.00
_cell.angle_beta   90.00
_cell.angle_gamma   90.00
#
_symmetry.space_group_name_H-M   'P 1'
#
loop_
_entity.id
_entity.type
_entity.pdbx_description
1 polymer ?
#
loop_
_entity_poly.entity_id
_entity_poly.type
_entity_poly.pdbx_seq_one_letter_code
_entity_poly.pdbx_strand_id
1 'polypeptide(L)'
;MKNDPDAAVQEEANLVQAALRFLLFRHASRPGVPIPRSELGAALSAAREGAHLHQSVSQIVPLKARWLLASRFGILAREVTRSTKPVTLQSQVEDDAPASQAGTKQRYYVLESLVPARLAAAAPLDTGAGPRRALLIAVLSILHLAGGRVDQDELWHHLAELGVHKGDRHHPELGSVDECLELFVAQWYINVNKDRSGSGEGMTYSIGGG
;
A
#
# COMPACT_ATOMS: atom_id res chain seq x y z
N MET A 1 -1.62 -44.09 3.83
CA MET A 1 -2.19 -43.09 4.71
C MET A 1 -3.49 -42.62 4.06
N LYS A 2 -4.66 -42.94 4.66
CA LYS A 2 -5.96 -42.46 4.17
C LYS A 2 -6.00 -40.96 4.40
N ASN A 3 -6.08 -40.15 3.33
CA ASN A 3 -6.44 -38.73 3.44
C ASN A 3 -7.88 -38.71 3.98
N ASP A 4 -8.05 -38.29 5.22
CA ASP A 4 -9.35 -38.03 5.79
C ASP A 4 -9.91 -36.75 5.17
N PRO A 5 -10.99 -36.79 4.36
CA PRO A 5 -11.54 -35.65 3.70
C PRO A 5 -11.97 -34.53 4.67
N ASP A 6 -12.42 -34.93 5.88
CA ASP A 6 -12.84 -33.95 6.91
C ASP A 6 -11.65 -33.19 7.48
N ALA A 7 -10.49 -33.85 7.65
CA ALA A 7 -9.27 -33.17 8.08
C ALA A 7 -8.77 -32.16 7.08
N ALA A 8 -8.87 -32.44 5.75
CA ALA A 8 -8.47 -31.50 4.71
C ALA A 8 -9.38 -30.27 4.65
N VAL A 9 -10.68 -30.43 4.84
CA VAL A 9 -11.65 -29.33 4.90
C VAL A 9 -11.40 -28.44 6.13
N GLN A 10 -11.11 -29.06 7.27
CA GLN A 10 -10.79 -28.32 8.50
C GLN A 10 -9.47 -27.54 8.38
N GLU A 11 -8.45 -28.13 7.76
CA GLU A 11 -7.18 -27.44 7.51
C GLU A 11 -7.37 -26.23 6.59
N GLU A 12 -8.14 -26.38 5.53
CA GLU A 12 -8.46 -25.25 4.64
C GLU A 12 -9.21 -24.15 5.39
N ALA A 13 -10.19 -24.49 6.23
CA ALA A 13 -10.93 -23.51 7.03
C ALA A 13 -10.00 -22.76 7.99
N ASN A 14 -9.06 -23.44 8.64
CA ASN A 14 -8.07 -22.82 9.51
C ASN A 14 -7.15 -21.84 8.74
N LEU A 15 -6.71 -22.22 7.54
CA LEU A 15 -5.89 -21.34 6.70
C LEU A 15 -6.67 -20.12 6.21
N VAL A 16 -7.94 -20.27 5.87
CA VAL A 16 -8.81 -19.12 5.51
C VAL A 16 -8.97 -18.16 6.69
N GLN A 17 -9.16 -18.67 7.91
CA GLN A 17 -9.21 -17.85 9.11
C GLN A 17 -7.87 -17.13 9.37
N ALA A 18 -6.74 -17.81 9.18
CA ALA A 18 -5.42 -17.20 9.30
C ALA A 18 -5.22 -16.08 8.29
N ALA A 19 -5.62 -16.30 7.03
CA ALA A 19 -5.59 -15.27 5.98
C ALA A 19 -6.44 -14.03 6.34
N LEU A 20 -7.67 -14.26 6.84
CA LEU A 20 -8.57 -13.19 7.27
C LEU A 20 -7.97 -12.36 8.40
N ARG A 21 -7.47 -13.04 9.45
CA ARG A 21 -6.81 -12.35 10.58
C ARG A 21 -5.63 -11.53 10.10
N PHE A 22 -4.77 -12.12 9.28
CA PHE A 22 -3.60 -11.42 8.76
C PHE A 22 -4.00 -10.15 7.99
N LEU A 23 -4.93 -10.27 7.04
CA LEU A 23 -5.37 -9.12 6.22
C LEU A 23 -6.02 -8.03 7.08
N LEU A 24 -6.89 -8.39 8.03
CA LEU A 24 -7.56 -7.43 8.91
C LEU A 24 -6.58 -6.73 9.85
N PHE A 25 -5.68 -7.46 10.51
CA PHE A 25 -4.70 -6.85 11.40
C PHE A 25 -3.68 -6.01 10.64
N ARG A 26 -3.27 -6.44 9.45
CA ARG A 26 -2.35 -5.66 8.62
C ARG A 26 -2.98 -4.36 8.15
N HIS A 27 -4.26 -4.42 7.77
CA HIS A 27 -5.02 -3.22 7.40
C HIS A 27 -5.26 -2.29 8.59
N ALA A 28 -5.58 -2.83 9.77
CA ALA A 28 -5.78 -2.04 10.97
C ALA A 28 -4.49 -1.35 11.45
N SER A 29 -3.35 -2.04 11.36
CA SER A 29 -2.05 -1.48 11.77
C SER A 29 -1.51 -0.41 10.83
N ARG A 30 -1.78 -0.53 9.53
CA ARG A 30 -1.37 0.42 8.48
C ARG A 30 -2.49 0.63 7.47
N PRO A 31 -3.47 1.47 7.77
CA PRO A 31 -4.62 1.71 6.90
C PRO A 31 -4.19 2.24 5.52
N GLY A 32 -4.78 1.68 4.46
CA GLY A 32 -4.53 2.14 3.09
C GLY A 32 -3.20 1.70 2.47
N VAL A 33 -2.31 1.07 3.24
CA VAL A 33 -1.04 0.55 2.71
C VAL A 33 -1.27 -0.78 2.00
N PRO A 34 -0.84 -0.92 0.72
CA PRO A 34 -0.96 -2.17 -0.01
C PRO A 34 -0.20 -3.32 0.66
N ILE A 35 -0.82 -4.49 0.71
CA ILE A 35 -0.29 -5.68 1.38
C ILE A 35 0.35 -6.59 0.33
N PRO A 36 1.68 -6.85 0.38
CA PRO A 36 2.33 -7.77 -0.55
C PRO A 36 1.72 -9.18 -0.47
N ARG A 37 1.44 -9.78 -1.63
CA ARG A 37 0.95 -11.17 -1.68
C ARG A 37 1.93 -12.16 -1.05
N SER A 38 3.23 -11.88 -1.12
CA SER A 38 4.29 -12.67 -0.49
C SER A 38 4.16 -12.70 1.04
N GLU A 39 3.79 -11.57 1.69
CA GLU A 39 3.56 -11.53 3.13
C GLU A 39 2.37 -12.42 3.55
N LEU A 40 1.27 -12.39 2.78
CA LEU A 40 0.16 -13.32 3.01
C LEU A 40 0.60 -14.77 2.84
N GLY A 41 1.40 -15.07 1.80
CA GLY A 41 1.96 -16.41 1.60
C GLY A 41 2.82 -16.87 2.76
N ALA A 42 3.69 -16.01 3.27
CA ALA A 42 4.52 -16.28 4.45
C ALA A 42 3.67 -16.53 5.71
N ALA A 43 2.63 -15.72 5.95
CA ALA A 43 1.71 -15.90 7.07
C ALA A 43 0.94 -17.23 7.00
N LEU A 44 0.51 -17.64 5.80
CA LEU A 44 -0.15 -18.93 5.59
C LEU A 44 0.82 -20.12 5.80
N SER A 45 2.06 -19.97 5.34
CA SER A 45 3.10 -21.00 5.56
C SER A 45 3.44 -21.15 7.05
N ALA A 46 3.51 -20.04 7.79
CA ALA A 46 3.70 -20.07 9.24
C ALA A 46 2.52 -20.70 9.99
N ALA A 47 1.29 -20.45 9.56
CA ALA A 47 0.09 -21.05 10.15
C ALA A 47 0.01 -22.56 9.94
N ARG A 48 0.72 -23.08 8.95
CA ARG A 48 0.81 -24.54 8.62
C ARG A 48 2.06 -25.20 9.19
N GLU A 49 2.74 -24.61 10.16
CA GLU A 49 3.95 -25.16 10.79
C GLU A 49 5.08 -25.51 9.77
N GLY A 50 5.23 -24.69 8.72
CA GLY A 50 6.35 -24.81 7.78
C GLY A 50 6.18 -25.85 6.67
N ALA A 51 5.07 -26.58 6.58
CA ALA A 51 4.79 -27.47 5.46
C ALA A 51 4.56 -26.65 4.16
N HIS A 52 5.12 -27.10 3.03
CA HIS A 52 4.90 -26.44 1.74
C HIS A 52 3.42 -26.42 1.37
N LEU A 53 2.91 -25.22 1.09
CA LEU A 53 1.55 -25.04 0.59
C LEU A 53 1.42 -25.71 -0.79
N HIS A 54 0.46 -26.64 -0.91
CA HIS A 54 0.07 -27.10 -2.24
C HIS A 54 -0.36 -25.92 -3.10
N GLN A 55 0.00 -25.91 -4.37
CA GLN A 55 -0.30 -24.81 -5.29
C GLN A 55 -1.79 -24.47 -5.35
N SER A 56 -2.67 -25.47 -5.23
CA SER A 56 -4.12 -25.30 -5.14
C SER A 56 -4.54 -24.49 -3.91
N VAL A 57 -3.97 -24.79 -2.74
CA VAL A 57 -4.29 -24.10 -1.47
C VAL A 57 -3.81 -22.66 -1.50
N SER A 58 -2.64 -22.38 -2.09
CA SER A 58 -2.11 -21.02 -2.24
C SER A 58 -2.97 -20.12 -3.13
N GLN A 59 -3.83 -20.68 -3.97
CA GLN A 59 -4.77 -19.94 -4.82
C GLN A 59 -6.17 -19.85 -4.23
N ILE A 60 -6.68 -20.96 -3.68
CA ILE A 60 -8.06 -21.06 -3.17
C ILE A 60 -8.24 -20.28 -1.87
N VAL A 61 -7.29 -20.39 -0.94
CA VAL A 61 -7.39 -19.72 0.37
C VAL A 61 -7.50 -18.20 0.26
N PRO A 62 -6.65 -17.49 -0.54
CA PRO A 62 -6.82 -16.05 -0.73
C PRO A 62 -8.16 -15.67 -1.38
N LEU A 63 -8.67 -16.47 -2.31
CA LEU A 63 -9.97 -16.21 -2.95
C LEU A 63 -11.13 -16.33 -1.95
N LYS A 64 -11.14 -17.38 -1.12
CA LYS A 64 -12.16 -17.58 -0.07
C LYS A 64 -12.06 -16.47 0.99
N ALA A 65 -10.85 -16.10 1.42
CA ALA A 65 -10.64 -15.01 2.36
C ALA A 65 -11.15 -13.68 1.82
N ARG A 66 -10.87 -13.35 0.56
CA ARG A 66 -11.37 -12.13 -0.11
C ARG A 66 -12.91 -12.10 -0.19
N TRP A 67 -13.51 -13.23 -0.53
CA TRP A 67 -14.98 -13.34 -0.55
C TRP A 67 -15.58 -13.12 0.83
N LEU A 68 -15.00 -13.71 1.88
CA LEU A 68 -15.46 -13.52 3.25
C LEU A 68 -15.26 -12.07 3.74
N LEU A 69 -14.13 -11.44 3.38
CA LEU A 69 -13.91 -10.01 3.67
C LEU A 69 -15.02 -9.15 3.07
N ALA A 70 -15.35 -9.38 1.81
CA ALA A 70 -16.40 -8.60 1.14
C ALA A 70 -17.79 -8.89 1.72
N SER A 71 -18.15 -10.15 1.92
CA SER A 71 -19.49 -10.56 2.33
C SER A 71 -19.80 -10.35 3.81
N ARG A 72 -18.80 -10.45 4.69
CA ARG A 72 -18.98 -10.37 6.15
C ARG A 72 -18.52 -9.06 6.77
N PHE A 73 -17.46 -8.46 6.20
CA PHE A 73 -16.83 -7.25 6.75
C PHE A 73 -17.04 -6.02 5.87
N GLY A 74 -17.63 -6.17 4.67
CA GLY A 74 -17.80 -5.06 3.74
C GLY A 74 -16.46 -4.47 3.26
N ILE A 75 -15.41 -5.30 3.17
CA ILE A 75 -14.07 -4.91 2.73
C ILE A 75 -13.73 -5.65 1.45
N LEU A 76 -13.53 -4.91 0.36
CA LEU A 76 -13.07 -5.45 -0.91
C LEU A 76 -11.54 -5.52 -0.91
N ALA A 77 -10.97 -6.72 -1.03
CA ALA A 77 -9.54 -6.89 -1.27
C ALA A 77 -9.27 -6.99 -2.77
N ARG A 78 -8.81 -5.90 -3.38
CA ARG A 78 -8.45 -5.82 -4.79
C ARG A 78 -7.00 -6.24 -4.99
N GLU A 79 -6.74 -7.16 -5.90
CA GLU A 79 -5.38 -7.52 -6.29
C GLU A 79 -4.87 -6.55 -7.35
N VAL A 80 -3.73 -5.92 -7.09
CA VAL A 80 -3.05 -5.00 -7.99
C VAL A 80 -1.62 -5.48 -8.23
N THR A 81 -1.09 -5.16 -9.41
CA THR A 81 0.28 -5.53 -9.81
C THR A 81 1.09 -4.25 -9.97
N ARG A 82 2.25 -4.17 -9.33
CA ARG A 82 3.18 -3.04 -9.49
C ARG A 82 4.51 -3.54 -10.06
N SER A 83 5.03 -2.83 -11.06
CA SER A 83 6.40 -3.04 -11.54
C SER A 83 7.38 -2.32 -10.62
N THR A 84 8.47 -3.00 -10.26
CA THR A 84 9.53 -2.42 -9.41
C THR A 84 10.51 -1.54 -10.17
N LYS A 85 10.33 -1.37 -11.48
CA LYS A 85 11.18 -0.43 -12.24
C LYS A 85 10.78 1.01 -11.93
N PRO A 86 11.72 1.90 -11.59
CA PRO A 86 11.46 3.33 -11.60
C PRO A 86 11.09 3.70 -13.06
N VAL A 87 9.97 4.41 -13.22
CA VAL A 87 9.59 4.98 -14.52
C VAL A 87 10.56 6.12 -14.80
N THR A 88 11.61 5.85 -15.55
CA THR A 88 12.48 6.89 -16.09
C THR A 88 11.77 7.46 -17.31
N LEU A 89 11.59 8.79 -17.36
CA LEU A 89 10.94 9.51 -18.46
C LEU A 89 11.56 9.26 -19.87
N GLN A 90 12.69 8.58 -19.94
CA GLN A 90 13.37 8.18 -21.19
C GLN A 90 12.80 6.91 -21.84
N SER A 91 11.89 6.17 -21.18
CA SER A 91 11.38 4.89 -21.73
C SER A 91 10.18 5.04 -22.67
N GLN A 92 9.80 6.25 -23.06
CA GLN A 92 8.67 6.44 -24.00
C GLN A 92 9.08 6.48 -25.49
N VAL A 93 10.33 6.32 -25.84
CA VAL A 93 10.83 6.50 -27.23
C VAL A 93 11.46 5.26 -27.86
N GLU A 94 11.56 4.12 -27.19
CA GLU A 94 12.14 2.91 -27.79
C GLU A 94 11.21 1.70 -27.63
N ASP A 95 10.44 1.45 -28.69
CA ASP A 95 9.53 0.30 -28.85
C ASP A 95 10.27 -1.00 -29.26
N ASP A 96 11.61 -1.04 -29.24
CA ASP A 96 12.43 -2.14 -29.76
C ASP A 96 13.58 -2.57 -28.81
N ALA A 97 13.37 -2.63 -27.49
CA ALA A 97 14.37 -3.21 -26.60
C ALA A 97 14.09 -4.70 -26.28
N PRO A 98 15.11 -5.59 -26.36
CA PRO A 98 14.93 -7.03 -26.15
C PRO A 98 14.40 -7.36 -24.75
N ALA A 99 13.54 -8.36 -24.66
CA ALA A 99 12.74 -8.80 -23.52
C ALA A 99 13.50 -9.22 -22.23
N SER A 100 14.77 -8.93 -22.09
CA SER A 100 15.62 -9.35 -20.95
C SER A 100 15.60 -8.41 -19.74
N GLN A 101 14.85 -7.29 -19.78
CA GLN A 101 14.73 -6.33 -18.68
C GLN A 101 13.33 -6.22 -18.08
N ALA A 102 12.53 -7.27 -18.14
CA ALA A 102 11.22 -7.31 -17.50
C ALA A 102 11.37 -7.15 -15.97
N GLY A 103 11.05 -5.97 -15.45
CA GLY A 103 11.02 -5.72 -14.01
C GLY A 103 10.12 -6.74 -13.33
N THR A 104 10.52 -7.20 -12.15
CA THR A 104 9.73 -8.17 -11.38
C THR A 104 8.37 -7.55 -11.03
N LYS A 105 7.30 -8.10 -11.61
CA LYS A 105 5.93 -7.68 -11.27
C LYS A 105 5.56 -8.27 -9.93
N GLN A 106 5.40 -7.45 -8.92
CA GLN A 106 4.91 -7.86 -7.61
C GLN A 106 3.40 -7.62 -7.50
N ARG A 107 2.72 -8.55 -6.82
CA ARG A 107 1.28 -8.48 -6.58
C ARG A 107 1.02 -8.06 -5.15
N TYR A 108 -0.01 -7.20 -4.99
CA TYR A 108 -0.42 -6.65 -3.71
C TYR A 108 -1.94 -6.74 -3.56
N TYR A 109 -2.40 -6.71 -2.34
CA TYR A 109 -3.81 -6.52 -2.00
C TYR A 109 -4.02 -5.11 -1.48
N VAL A 110 -4.94 -4.38 -2.09
CA VAL A 110 -5.46 -3.11 -1.58
C VAL A 110 -6.83 -3.37 -0.99
N LEU A 111 -7.03 -2.97 0.25
CA LEU A 111 -8.29 -3.15 0.96
C LEU A 111 -9.10 -1.86 0.89
N GLU A 112 -10.29 -1.96 0.31
CA GLU A 112 -11.22 -0.85 0.12
C GLU A 112 -12.51 -1.13 0.89
N SER A 113 -13.05 -0.11 1.59
CA SER A 113 -14.34 -0.22 2.24
C SER A 113 -15.47 -0.19 1.20
N LEU A 114 -16.39 -1.13 1.30
CA LEU A 114 -17.63 -1.15 0.52
C LEU A 114 -18.73 -0.31 1.18
N VAL A 115 -18.48 0.25 2.37
CA VAL A 115 -19.42 1.12 3.05
C VAL A 115 -19.59 2.41 2.23
N PRO A 116 -20.83 2.79 1.86
CA PRO A 116 -21.07 4.02 1.13
C PRO A 116 -20.50 5.24 1.85
N ALA A 117 -19.87 6.17 1.12
CA ALA A 117 -19.19 7.34 1.69
C ALA A 117 -20.10 8.16 2.64
N ARG A 118 -21.40 8.25 2.34
CA ARG A 118 -22.40 8.93 3.20
C ARG A 118 -22.53 8.30 4.59
N LEU A 119 -22.40 6.97 4.69
CA LEU A 119 -22.47 6.25 5.96
C LEU A 119 -21.13 6.31 6.70
N ALA A 120 -20.01 6.22 5.97
CA ALA A 120 -18.68 6.39 6.54
C ALA A 120 -18.49 7.81 7.13
N ALA A 121 -19.03 8.84 6.48
CA ALA A 121 -19.00 10.21 6.98
C ALA A 121 -19.86 10.43 8.24
N ALA A 122 -20.95 9.66 8.39
CA ALA A 122 -21.83 9.75 9.57
C ALA A 122 -21.24 9.09 10.82
N ALA A 123 -20.25 8.20 10.68
CA ALA A 123 -19.58 7.52 11.78
C ALA A 123 -18.06 7.64 11.62
N PRO A 124 -17.45 8.81 11.84
CA PRO A 124 -16.01 8.98 11.71
C PRO A 124 -15.31 8.14 12.77
N LEU A 125 -14.64 7.07 12.32
CA LEU A 125 -13.89 6.16 13.18
C LEU A 125 -12.48 6.67 13.52
N ASP A 126 -11.98 7.66 12.75
CA ASP A 126 -10.64 8.24 12.92
C ASP A 126 -10.71 9.78 12.89
N THR A 127 -10.58 10.39 14.04
CA THR A 127 -10.54 11.86 14.20
C THR A 127 -9.27 12.48 13.61
N GLY A 128 -8.18 11.72 13.47
CA GLY A 128 -6.92 12.18 12.86
C GLY A 128 -6.90 12.08 11.34
N ALA A 129 -7.90 11.45 10.70
CA ALA A 129 -7.93 11.29 9.25
C ALA A 129 -8.14 12.61 8.50
N GLY A 130 -8.87 13.56 9.08
CA GLY A 130 -9.15 14.87 8.46
C GLY A 130 -7.89 15.68 8.17
N PRO A 131 -7.09 16.01 9.20
CA PRO A 131 -5.84 16.77 9.03
C PRO A 131 -4.84 16.08 8.10
N ARG A 132 -4.66 14.75 8.24
CA ARG A 132 -3.78 13.99 7.34
C ARG A 132 -4.24 14.01 5.89
N ARG A 133 -5.56 13.95 5.66
CA ARG A 133 -6.13 14.07 4.31
C ARG A 133 -5.91 15.47 3.74
N ALA A 134 -6.07 16.53 4.56
CA ALA A 134 -5.79 17.89 4.15
C ALA A 134 -4.31 18.07 3.74
N LEU A 135 -3.38 17.55 4.53
CA LEU A 135 -1.96 17.55 4.19
C LEU A 135 -1.69 16.79 2.88
N LEU A 136 -2.30 15.60 2.69
CA LEU A 136 -2.16 14.84 1.44
C LEU A 136 -2.65 15.65 0.24
N ILE A 137 -3.81 16.31 0.36
CA ILE A 137 -4.34 17.15 -0.72
C ILE A 137 -3.39 18.31 -1.01
N ALA A 138 -2.84 18.98 0.00
CA ALA A 138 -1.86 20.05 -0.16
C ALA A 138 -0.62 19.58 -0.92
N VAL A 139 -0.03 18.44 -0.48
CA VAL A 139 1.16 17.85 -1.13
C VAL A 139 0.86 17.47 -2.58
N LEU A 140 -0.26 16.81 -2.87
CA LEU A 140 -0.63 16.45 -4.23
C LEU A 140 -0.91 17.68 -5.10
N SER A 141 -1.47 18.75 -4.54
CA SER A 141 -1.69 20.00 -5.25
C SER A 141 -0.38 20.68 -5.61
N ILE A 142 0.58 20.76 -4.68
CA ILE A 142 1.93 21.31 -4.95
C ILE A 142 2.60 20.51 -6.06
N LEU A 143 2.61 19.17 -5.96
CA LEU A 143 3.19 18.29 -6.97
C LEU A 143 2.51 18.48 -8.34
N HIS A 144 1.19 18.61 -8.37
CA HIS A 144 0.45 18.80 -9.62
C HIS A 144 0.77 20.15 -10.29
N LEU A 145 0.82 21.23 -9.51
CA LEU A 145 1.15 22.56 -9.99
C LEU A 145 2.60 22.67 -10.48
N ALA A 146 3.52 21.93 -9.85
CA ALA A 146 4.93 21.84 -10.24
C ALA A 146 5.18 20.89 -11.44
N GLY A 147 4.13 20.39 -12.10
CA GLY A 147 4.28 19.50 -13.26
C GLY A 147 4.52 18.03 -12.90
N GLY A 148 4.11 17.59 -11.71
CA GLY A 148 4.15 16.21 -11.24
C GLY A 148 5.40 15.80 -10.48
N ARG A 149 6.39 16.70 -10.36
CA ARG A 149 7.65 16.49 -9.64
C ARG A 149 8.09 17.78 -8.95
N VAL A 150 8.67 17.64 -7.76
CA VAL A 150 9.21 18.76 -6.98
C VAL A 150 10.41 18.30 -6.16
N ASP A 151 11.40 19.15 -5.98
CA ASP A 151 12.52 18.88 -5.09
C ASP A 151 12.11 19.01 -3.62
N GLN A 152 12.82 18.31 -2.75
CA GLN A 152 12.50 18.29 -1.33
C GLN A 152 12.44 19.68 -0.70
N ASP A 153 13.42 20.53 -1.02
CA ASP A 153 13.50 21.87 -0.43
C ASP A 153 12.36 22.78 -0.92
N GLU A 154 11.97 22.66 -2.19
CA GLU A 154 10.84 23.37 -2.77
C GLU A 154 9.51 22.88 -2.15
N LEU A 155 9.33 21.56 -1.97
CA LEU A 155 8.16 21.02 -1.29
C LEU A 155 8.04 21.60 0.13
N TRP A 156 9.14 21.59 0.91
CA TRP A 156 9.14 22.12 2.25
C TRP A 156 8.94 23.64 2.32
N HIS A 157 9.42 24.39 1.32
CA HIS A 157 9.16 25.80 1.20
C HIS A 157 7.65 26.09 1.10
N HIS A 158 6.95 25.40 0.19
CA HIS A 158 5.50 25.56 0.05
C HIS A 158 4.70 25.06 1.25
N LEU A 159 5.13 23.95 1.89
CA LEU A 159 4.48 23.47 3.11
C LEU A 159 4.67 24.45 4.28
N ALA A 160 5.82 25.11 4.37
CA ALA A 160 6.08 26.12 5.40
C ALA A 160 5.16 27.35 5.25
N GLU A 161 4.81 27.75 4.01
CA GLU A 161 3.81 28.80 3.75
C GLU A 161 2.41 28.43 4.29
N LEU A 162 2.11 27.12 4.37
CA LEU A 162 0.87 26.60 4.96
C LEU A 162 0.98 26.37 6.47
N GLY A 163 2.11 26.72 7.08
CA GLY A 163 2.37 26.53 8.51
C GLY A 163 2.85 25.12 8.90
N VAL A 164 3.24 24.30 7.91
CA VAL A 164 3.77 22.95 8.14
C VAL A 164 5.28 22.94 7.93
N HIS A 165 6.04 22.74 9.02
CA HIS A 165 7.49 22.84 8.98
C HIS A 165 8.19 21.48 9.01
N LYS A 166 9.35 21.41 8.31
CA LYS A 166 10.21 20.22 8.29
C LYS A 166 10.67 19.86 9.70
N GLY A 167 10.57 18.58 10.03
CA GLY A 167 11.01 18.07 11.34
C GLY A 167 10.07 18.40 12.50
N ASP A 168 8.89 18.98 12.26
CA ASP A 168 7.87 19.15 13.28
C ASP A 168 7.31 17.78 13.69
N ARG A 169 7.72 17.33 14.88
CA ARG A 169 7.29 16.06 15.48
C ARG A 169 6.04 16.18 16.35
N HIS A 170 5.60 17.39 16.61
CA HIS A 170 4.54 17.68 17.57
C HIS A 170 3.50 18.65 17.01
N HIS A 171 3.27 18.60 15.70
CA HIS A 171 2.21 19.41 15.11
C HIS A 171 0.86 19.07 15.79
N PRO A 172 0.07 20.08 16.23
CA PRO A 172 -1.12 19.84 17.06
C PRO A 172 -2.13 18.85 16.48
N GLU A 173 -2.30 18.86 15.15
CA GLU A 173 -3.28 18.05 14.45
C GLU A 173 -2.68 16.86 13.68
N LEU A 174 -1.43 16.98 13.22
CA LEU A 174 -0.77 16.00 12.37
C LEU A 174 0.13 15.03 13.15
N GLY A 175 0.63 15.46 14.32
CA GLY A 175 1.71 14.78 15.03
C GLY A 175 3.03 14.96 14.29
N SER A 176 3.68 13.87 13.88
CA SER A 176 4.89 13.93 13.06
C SER A 176 4.54 14.10 11.59
N VAL A 177 4.94 15.23 11.02
CA VAL A 177 4.72 15.52 9.58
C VAL A 177 5.54 14.57 8.70
N ASP A 178 6.76 14.24 9.10
CA ASP A 178 7.61 13.29 8.37
C ASP A 178 6.96 11.91 8.30
N GLU A 179 6.37 11.41 9.40
CA GLU A 179 5.63 10.14 9.41
C GLU A 179 4.40 10.17 8.49
N CYS A 180 3.73 11.33 8.38
CA CYS A 180 2.62 11.49 7.43
C CYS A 180 3.11 11.36 5.98
N LEU A 181 4.22 11.99 5.62
CA LEU A 181 4.81 11.88 4.27
C LEU A 181 5.28 10.45 3.97
N GLU A 182 5.92 9.78 4.93
CA GLU A 182 6.30 8.36 4.81
C GLU A 182 5.08 7.47 4.60
N LEU A 183 3.97 7.74 5.30
CA LEU A 183 2.73 7.03 5.11
C LEU A 183 2.15 7.24 3.70
N PHE A 184 2.20 8.46 3.16
CA PHE A 184 1.73 8.75 1.80
C PHE A 184 2.57 8.03 0.73
N VAL A 185 3.88 7.89 0.97
CA VAL A 185 4.76 7.05 0.14
C VAL A 185 4.36 5.58 0.23
N ALA A 186 4.15 5.07 1.46
CA ALA A 186 3.75 3.69 1.70
C ALA A 186 2.37 3.36 1.09
N GLN A 187 1.47 4.34 1.05
CA GLN A 187 0.14 4.25 0.43
C GLN A 187 0.16 4.47 -1.10
N TRP A 188 1.34 4.76 -1.67
CA TRP A 188 1.56 5.01 -3.10
C TRP A 188 0.92 6.28 -3.67
N TYR A 189 0.54 7.23 -2.83
CA TYR A 189 0.09 8.54 -3.31
C TYR A 189 1.23 9.37 -3.90
N ILE A 190 2.43 9.23 -3.32
CA ILE A 190 3.64 9.91 -3.77
C ILE A 190 4.81 8.92 -3.86
N ASN A 191 5.78 9.21 -4.72
CA ASN A 191 7.05 8.50 -4.80
C ASN A 191 8.18 9.43 -4.38
N VAL A 192 9.24 8.86 -3.78
CA VAL A 192 10.47 9.57 -3.44
C VAL A 192 11.62 8.95 -4.23
N ASN A 193 12.30 9.76 -5.02
CA ASN A 193 13.52 9.39 -5.72
C ASN A 193 14.70 10.05 -5.02
N LYS A 194 15.73 9.27 -4.70
CA LYS A 194 17.01 9.78 -4.20
C LYS A 194 17.96 9.89 -5.39
N ASP A 195 18.32 11.10 -5.76
CA ASP A 195 19.35 11.31 -6.77
C ASP A 195 20.72 10.99 -6.17
N ARG A 196 21.35 9.93 -6.70
CA ARG A 196 22.71 9.52 -6.34
C ARG A 196 23.77 10.18 -7.22
N SER A 197 23.44 11.23 -7.94
CA SER A 197 24.42 11.96 -8.76
C SER A 197 25.28 12.89 -7.87
N GLY A 198 26.43 12.45 -7.56
CA GLY A 198 27.72 12.99 -7.09
C GLY A 198 27.88 14.35 -6.42
N SER A 199 26.87 15.15 -6.14
CA SER A 199 27.06 16.49 -5.56
C SER A 199 26.05 16.92 -4.49
N GLY A 200 25.29 15.99 -3.94
CA GLY A 200 24.32 16.26 -2.85
C GLY A 200 23.25 15.20 -2.80
N GLU A 201 22.82 14.83 -1.58
CA GLU A 201 21.67 13.97 -1.40
C GLU A 201 20.38 14.75 -1.76
N GLY A 202 20.07 14.88 -3.04
CA GLY A 202 18.83 15.45 -3.52
C GLY A 202 17.71 14.41 -3.40
N MET A 203 16.63 14.73 -2.69
CA MET A 203 15.39 13.95 -2.72
C MET A 203 14.37 14.67 -3.60
N THR A 204 13.76 13.94 -4.52
CA THR A 204 12.70 14.47 -5.38
C THR A 204 11.42 13.72 -5.12
N TYR A 205 10.33 14.43 -4.91
CA TYR A 205 8.99 13.89 -4.77
C TYR A 205 8.25 13.93 -6.10
N SER A 206 7.47 12.90 -6.38
CA SER A 206 6.60 12.84 -7.56
C SER A 206 5.26 12.20 -7.23
N ILE A 207 4.25 12.48 -8.07
CA ILE A 207 2.94 11.85 -7.93
C ILE A 207 3.09 10.34 -8.10
N GLY A 208 2.46 9.56 -7.23
CA GLY A 208 2.43 8.12 -7.34
C GLY A 208 1.67 7.72 -8.60
N GLY A 209 2.37 7.16 -9.58
CA GLY A 209 1.76 6.55 -10.76
C GLY A 209 1.43 5.10 -10.46
N GLY A 210 0.19 4.69 -10.72
CA GLY A 210 -0.24 3.30 -10.75
C GLY A 210 0.21 2.60 -12.02
#